data_e946cb0a55438b5d5c909cca0b41507a
#
_entry.id   e946cb0a55438b5d5c909cca0b41507a
#
_cell.length_a   1.000
_cell.length_b   1.000
_cell.length_c   1.000
_cell.angle_alpha   90.00
_cell.angle_beta   90.00
_cell.angle_gamma   90.00
#
_symmetry.space_group_name_H-M   'P 1'
#
loop_
_entity.id
_entity.type
_entity.pdbx_description
1 polymer ?
#
loop_
_entity_poly.entity_id
_entity_poly.type
_entity_poly.pdbx_seq_one_letter_code
_entity_poly.pdbx_strand_id
1 'polypeptide(L)'
;TLGYLEQNAKLDATLDIYGEMRATFAPVLDAMAQMQILERRMAAQPDNADLLAQHDALQNIVDAADGYNMDVNIKKVLSGMGFAQDTWQKNIAVLSGGELTRLRLAKLLLEKPDVLILDEPTNHLDFATMEWLENYLKGYSGAVLVVSHDRYFLDNVCTKIWEVSFQTMTTYKGNFSAYLPQ
;
A
#
# COMPACT_ATOMS: atom_id res chain seq x y z
N THR A 1 5.62 -8.18 -7.88
CA THR A 1 4.59 -7.17 -8.22
C THR A 1 5.20 -5.78 -8.29
N LEU A 2 4.65 -4.90 -9.16
CA LEU A 2 5.07 -3.51 -9.36
C LEU A 2 3.89 -2.61 -9.02
N GLY A 3 4.10 -1.65 -8.12
CA GLY A 3 3.14 -0.61 -7.78
C GLY A 3 3.66 0.77 -8.21
N TYR A 4 2.83 1.51 -8.92
CA TYR A 4 3.13 2.86 -9.37
C TYR A 4 1.97 3.80 -9.01
N LEU A 5 2.30 4.94 -8.41
CA LEU A 5 1.30 5.96 -8.11
C LEU A 5 0.89 6.69 -9.39
N GLU A 6 -0.09 6.15 -10.09
CA GLU A 6 -0.68 6.83 -11.26
C GLU A 6 -1.58 7.97 -10.81
N GLN A 7 -1.44 9.14 -11.45
CA GLN A 7 -2.38 10.25 -11.26
C GLN A 7 -3.83 9.88 -11.60
N ASN A 8 -4.02 8.84 -12.43
CA ASN A 8 -5.31 8.35 -12.92
C ASN A 8 -5.70 6.96 -12.40
N ALA A 9 -5.06 6.44 -11.32
CA ALA A 9 -5.50 5.19 -10.71
C ALA A 9 -7.01 5.29 -10.40
N LYS A 10 -7.79 4.39 -10.99
CA LYS A 10 -9.26 4.42 -10.87
C LYS A 10 -9.65 4.04 -9.45
N LEU A 11 -10.31 4.98 -8.77
CA LEU A 11 -11.06 4.73 -7.55
C LEU A 11 -12.52 4.53 -7.93
N ASP A 12 -13.21 3.64 -7.23
CA ASP A 12 -14.64 3.44 -7.45
C ASP A 12 -15.45 4.55 -6.77
N ALA A 13 -15.92 5.51 -7.54
CA ALA A 13 -16.69 6.64 -7.05
C ALA A 13 -18.04 6.25 -6.40
N THR A 14 -18.45 4.99 -6.49
CA THR A 14 -19.66 4.49 -5.81
C THR A 14 -19.41 4.07 -4.37
N LEU A 15 -18.15 3.86 -4.00
CA LEU A 15 -17.72 3.44 -2.66
C LEU A 15 -17.44 4.64 -1.75
N ASP A 16 -17.43 4.38 -0.46
CA ASP A 16 -16.84 5.26 0.54
C ASP A 16 -15.33 4.98 0.68
N ILE A 17 -14.61 5.85 1.41
CA ILE A 17 -13.17 5.73 1.63
C ILE A 17 -12.80 4.36 2.18
N TYR A 18 -13.51 3.88 3.21
CA TYR A 18 -13.20 2.60 3.84
C TYR A 18 -13.50 1.40 2.92
N GLY A 19 -14.61 1.46 2.20
CA GLY A 19 -14.99 0.44 1.21
C GLY A 19 -13.97 0.28 0.10
N GLU A 20 -13.44 1.39 -0.42
CA GLU A 20 -12.39 1.37 -1.44
C GLU A 20 -11.10 0.71 -0.92
N MET A 21 -10.69 1.02 0.31
CA MET A 21 -9.53 0.39 0.93
C MET A 21 -9.75 -1.11 1.16
N ARG A 22 -10.97 -1.47 1.58
CA ARG A 22 -11.36 -2.86 1.79
C ARG A 22 -11.44 -3.66 0.49
N ALA A 23 -11.80 -3.02 -0.62
CA ALA A 23 -11.84 -3.65 -1.94
C ALA A 23 -10.46 -4.14 -2.41
N THR A 24 -9.37 -3.56 -1.91
CA THR A 24 -8.00 -4.04 -2.14
C THR A 24 -7.80 -5.49 -1.66
N PHE A 25 -8.55 -5.91 -0.65
CA PHE A 25 -8.52 -7.25 -0.07
C PHE A 25 -9.58 -8.20 -0.65
N ALA A 26 -10.20 -7.87 -1.79
CA ALA A 26 -11.22 -8.73 -2.39
C ALA A 26 -10.79 -10.20 -2.58
N PRO A 27 -9.56 -10.51 -3.06
CA PRO A 27 -9.10 -11.89 -3.16
C PRO A 27 -8.98 -12.61 -1.81
N VAL A 28 -8.60 -11.87 -0.76
CA VAL A 28 -8.49 -12.39 0.61
C VAL A 28 -9.86 -12.69 1.19
N LEU A 29 -10.81 -11.77 1.00
CA LEU A 29 -12.20 -11.95 1.46
C LEU A 29 -12.87 -13.13 0.78
N ASP A 30 -12.64 -13.31 -0.52
CA ASP A 30 -13.12 -14.46 -1.26
C ASP A 30 -12.48 -15.77 -0.76
N ALA A 31 -11.18 -15.80 -0.55
CA ALA A 31 -10.47 -16.93 0.04
C ALA A 31 -11.04 -17.32 1.40
N MET A 32 -11.25 -16.34 2.30
CA MET A 32 -11.86 -16.59 3.61
C MET A 32 -13.27 -17.16 3.50
N ALA A 33 -14.10 -16.65 2.58
CA ALA A 33 -15.45 -17.18 2.35
C ALA A 33 -15.42 -18.64 1.84
N GLN A 34 -14.50 -18.95 0.92
CA GLN A 34 -14.31 -20.31 0.42
C GLN A 34 -13.81 -21.26 1.50
N MET A 35 -12.88 -20.81 2.37
CA MET A 35 -12.40 -21.60 3.50
C MET A 35 -13.55 -22.02 4.42
N GLN A 36 -14.47 -21.12 4.76
CA GLN A 36 -15.64 -21.46 5.59
C GLN A 36 -16.51 -22.53 4.95
N ILE A 37 -16.65 -22.53 3.62
CA ILE A 37 -17.40 -23.58 2.89
C ILE A 37 -16.65 -24.92 2.96
N LEU A 38 -15.31 -24.89 2.77
CA LEU A 38 -14.48 -26.09 2.83
C LEU A 38 -14.48 -26.71 4.24
N GLU A 39 -14.38 -25.91 5.29
CA GLU A 39 -14.43 -26.36 6.68
C GLU A 39 -15.69 -27.17 6.99
N ARG A 40 -16.86 -26.70 6.51
CA ARG A 40 -18.12 -27.46 6.64
C ARG A 40 -18.09 -28.80 5.91
N ARG A 41 -17.46 -28.86 4.72
CA ARG A 41 -17.30 -30.09 3.94
C ARG A 41 -16.30 -31.03 4.57
N MET A 42 -15.19 -30.53 5.12
CA MET A 42 -14.18 -31.28 5.84
C MET A 42 -14.75 -31.91 7.11
N ALA A 43 -15.63 -31.21 7.83
CA ALA A 43 -16.34 -31.77 8.99
C ALA A 43 -17.18 -33.02 8.63
N ALA A 44 -17.70 -33.10 7.41
CA ALA A 44 -18.44 -34.26 6.90
C ALA A 44 -17.53 -35.34 6.27
N GLN A 45 -16.29 -34.99 5.87
CA GLN A 45 -15.33 -35.84 5.18
C GLN A 45 -13.89 -35.58 5.71
N PRO A 46 -13.58 -35.97 6.97
CA PRO A 46 -12.33 -35.56 7.64
C PRO A 46 -11.07 -36.12 6.99
N ASP A 47 -11.15 -37.27 6.29
CA ASP A 47 -9.99 -37.93 5.66
C ASP A 47 -9.80 -37.54 4.18
N ASN A 48 -10.54 -36.53 3.69
CA ASN A 48 -10.45 -36.11 2.30
C ASN A 48 -9.25 -35.19 2.07
N ALA A 49 -8.14 -35.75 1.55
CA ALA A 49 -6.89 -35.06 1.29
C ALA A 49 -7.03 -33.89 0.30
N ASP A 50 -7.95 -33.97 -0.67
CA ASP A 50 -8.17 -32.90 -1.65
C ASP A 50 -8.81 -31.66 -1.01
N LEU A 51 -9.71 -31.86 -0.06
CA LEU A 51 -10.30 -30.73 0.69
C LEU A 51 -9.25 -30.04 1.57
N LEU A 52 -8.36 -30.81 2.19
CA LEU A 52 -7.27 -30.26 2.99
C LEU A 52 -6.32 -29.43 2.13
N ALA A 53 -5.90 -29.97 0.97
CA ALA A 53 -5.01 -29.26 0.06
C ALA A 53 -5.65 -27.96 -0.47
N GLN A 54 -6.95 -27.94 -0.76
CA GLN A 54 -7.67 -26.73 -1.16
C GLN A 54 -7.72 -25.70 -0.03
N HIS A 55 -7.98 -26.11 1.21
CA HIS A 55 -7.99 -25.25 2.38
C HIS A 55 -6.62 -24.62 2.61
N ASP A 56 -5.54 -25.39 2.55
CA ASP A 56 -4.16 -24.92 2.73
C ASP A 56 -3.78 -23.90 1.65
N ALA A 57 -4.22 -24.10 0.41
CA ALA A 57 -3.97 -23.14 -0.67
C ALA A 57 -4.66 -21.79 -0.41
N LEU A 58 -5.91 -21.80 0.07
CA LEU A 58 -6.63 -20.58 0.44
C LEU A 58 -6.04 -19.92 1.68
N GLN A 59 -5.65 -20.69 2.69
CA GLN A 59 -4.97 -20.20 3.88
C GLN A 59 -3.68 -19.45 3.51
N ASN A 60 -2.90 -19.97 2.58
CA ASN A 60 -1.68 -19.30 2.10
C ASN A 60 -1.98 -17.93 1.46
N ILE A 61 -3.11 -17.77 0.76
CA ILE A 61 -3.53 -16.46 0.21
C ILE A 61 -3.82 -15.48 1.35
N VAL A 62 -4.55 -15.92 2.36
CA VAL A 62 -4.92 -15.08 3.53
C VAL A 62 -3.67 -14.67 4.32
N ASP A 63 -2.77 -15.62 4.58
CA ASP A 63 -1.55 -15.39 5.36
C ASP A 63 -0.57 -14.47 4.62
N ALA A 64 -0.38 -14.70 3.32
CA ALA A 64 0.53 -13.88 2.50
C ALA A 64 0.10 -12.40 2.44
N ALA A 65 -1.20 -12.13 2.52
CA ALA A 65 -1.75 -10.78 2.52
C ALA A 65 -1.98 -10.21 3.93
N ASP A 66 -1.58 -10.91 5.00
CA ASP A 66 -1.90 -10.53 6.39
C ASP A 66 -3.42 -10.27 6.58
N GLY A 67 -4.24 -11.16 5.99
CA GLY A 67 -5.68 -10.94 5.82
C GLY A 67 -6.45 -10.83 7.13
N TYR A 68 -6.02 -11.52 8.18
CA TYR A 68 -6.65 -11.43 9.51
C TYR A 68 -6.46 -10.06 10.16
N ASN A 69 -5.44 -9.31 9.79
CA ASN A 69 -5.17 -7.95 10.26
C ASN A 69 -5.65 -6.87 9.28
N MET A 70 -6.41 -7.24 8.25
CA MET A 70 -6.88 -6.33 7.19
C MET A 70 -7.48 -5.03 7.75
N ASP A 71 -8.43 -5.11 8.67
CA ASP A 71 -9.09 -3.93 9.26
C ASP A 71 -8.12 -3.05 10.05
N VAL A 72 -7.17 -3.65 10.75
CA VAL A 72 -6.12 -2.92 11.49
C VAL A 72 -5.20 -2.19 10.51
N ASN A 73 -4.78 -2.87 9.44
CA ASN A 73 -3.91 -2.30 8.42
C ASN A 73 -4.60 -1.14 7.67
N ILE A 74 -5.89 -1.31 7.29
CA ILE A 74 -6.69 -0.24 6.67
C ILE A 74 -6.75 0.99 7.59
N LYS A 75 -7.13 0.81 8.85
CA LYS A 75 -7.23 1.89 9.83
C LYS A 75 -5.90 2.60 10.05
N LYS A 76 -4.81 1.84 10.18
CA LYS A 76 -3.45 2.38 10.32
C LYS A 76 -3.05 3.26 9.13
N VAL A 77 -3.28 2.78 7.92
CA VAL A 77 -2.90 3.52 6.70
C VAL A 77 -3.80 4.74 6.50
N LEU A 78 -5.12 4.62 6.68
CA LEU A 78 -6.03 5.77 6.56
C LEU A 78 -5.71 6.87 7.57
N SER A 79 -5.52 6.49 8.84
CA SER A 79 -5.14 7.48 9.87
C SER A 79 -3.80 8.13 9.58
N GLY A 80 -2.81 7.35 9.15
CA GLY A 80 -1.49 7.86 8.78
C GLY A 80 -1.52 8.79 7.57
N MET A 81 -2.41 8.55 6.63
CA MET A 81 -2.62 9.40 5.45
C MET A 81 -3.56 10.61 5.72
N GLY A 82 -3.84 10.89 7.00
CA GLY A 82 -4.58 12.08 7.42
C GLY A 82 -6.09 12.00 7.19
N PHE A 83 -6.67 10.80 7.07
CA PHE A 83 -8.11 10.61 7.04
C PHE A 83 -8.64 10.38 8.46
N ALA A 84 -9.37 11.35 9.00
CA ALA A 84 -10.00 11.23 10.31
C ALA A 84 -11.08 10.13 10.29
N GLN A 85 -11.22 9.40 11.40
CA GLN A 85 -12.10 8.23 11.48
C GLN A 85 -13.56 8.52 11.12
N ASP A 86 -14.05 9.68 11.47
CA ASP A 86 -15.41 10.17 11.16
C ASP A 86 -15.62 10.46 9.66
N THR A 87 -14.53 10.53 8.88
CA THR A 87 -14.59 10.77 7.43
C THR A 87 -14.57 9.49 6.60
N TRP A 88 -14.29 8.32 7.18
CA TRP A 88 -14.08 7.09 6.42
C TRP A 88 -15.31 6.60 5.66
N GLN A 89 -16.50 6.99 6.08
CA GLN A 89 -17.77 6.69 5.39
C GLN A 89 -18.17 7.76 4.37
N LYS A 90 -17.31 8.77 4.13
CA LYS A 90 -17.56 9.73 3.05
C LYS A 90 -17.39 9.06 1.70
N ASN A 91 -18.34 9.33 0.81
CA ASN A 91 -18.26 8.87 -0.57
C ASN A 91 -17.05 9.50 -1.28
N ILE A 92 -16.32 8.69 -2.06
CA ILE A 92 -15.13 9.11 -2.79
C ILE A 92 -15.43 10.25 -3.77
N ALA A 93 -16.61 10.28 -4.36
CA ALA A 93 -17.01 11.31 -5.33
C ALA A 93 -17.01 12.76 -4.76
N VAL A 94 -17.06 12.93 -3.44
CA VAL A 94 -17.06 14.26 -2.80
C VAL A 94 -15.67 14.70 -2.31
N LEU A 95 -14.64 13.89 -2.52
CA LEU A 95 -13.29 14.21 -2.10
C LEU A 95 -12.63 15.24 -3.01
N SER A 96 -11.83 16.12 -2.41
CA SER A 96 -10.95 17.03 -3.13
C SER A 96 -9.85 16.28 -3.90
N GLY A 97 -9.23 16.93 -4.88
CA GLY A 97 -8.13 16.34 -5.65
C GLY A 97 -6.96 15.86 -4.77
N GLY A 98 -6.61 16.65 -3.75
CA GLY A 98 -5.56 16.25 -2.79
C GLY A 98 -5.95 15.03 -1.94
N GLU A 99 -7.20 14.95 -1.48
CA GLU A 99 -7.72 13.77 -0.77
C GLU A 99 -7.74 12.54 -1.67
N LEU A 100 -8.13 12.68 -2.94
CA LEU A 100 -8.08 11.58 -3.91
C LEU A 100 -6.65 11.07 -4.13
N THR A 101 -5.67 11.97 -4.23
CA THR A 101 -4.25 11.60 -4.37
C THR A 101 -3.75 10.85 -3.14
N ARG A 102 -4.07 11.34 -1.94
CA ARG A 102 -3.74 10.64 -0.67
C ARG A 102 -4.42 9.27 -0.56
N LEU A 103 -5.68 9.15 -1.00
CA LEU A 103 -6.40 7.88 -0.98
C LEU A 103 -5.79 6.85 -1.95
N ARG A 104 -5.37 7.30 -3.15
CA ARG A 104 -4.64 6.43 -4.10
C ARG A 104 -3.31 5.95 -3.53
N LEU A 105 -2.56 6.86 -2.89
CA LEU A 105 -1.33 6.49 -2.21
C LEU A 105 -1.60 5.49 -1.08
N ALA A 106 -2.60 5.73 -0.25
CA ALA A 106 -3.02 4.82 0.80
C ALA A 106 -3.34 3.41 0.28
N LYS A 107 -4.10 3.33 -0.82
CA LYS A 107 -4.43 2.06 -1.49
C LYS A 107 -3.17 1.33 -1.95
N LEU A 108 -2.28 2.04 -2.63
CA LEU A 108 -1.01 1.49 -3.12
C LEU A 108 -0.12 0.96 -1.99
N LEU A 109 -0.07 1.66 -0.85
CA LEU A 109 0.67 1.22 0.33
C LEU A 109 0.08 -0.05 0.95
N LEU A 110 -1.25 -0.23 0.92
CA LEU A 110 -1.91 -1.46 1.39
C LEU A 110 -1.65 -2.66 0.49
N GLU A 111 -1.50 -2.45 -0.81
CA GLU A 111 -1.19 -3.51 -1.79
C GLU A 111 0.19 -4.12 -1.58
N LYS A 112 1.10 -3.39 -0.93
CA LYS A 112 2.48 -3.82 -0.59
C LYS A 112 3.22 -4.47 -1.77
N PRO A 113 3.35 -3.81 -2.93
CA PRO A 113 4.05 -4.39 -4.08
C PRO A 113 5.55 -4.62 -3.78
N ASP A 114 6.20 -5.58 -4.48
CA ASP A 114 7.63 -5.85 -4.32
C ASP A 114 8.51 -4.66 -4.72
N VAL A 115 8.03 -3.87 -5.69
CA VAL A 115 8.65 -2.60 -6.11
C VAL A 115 7.60 -1.51 -6.10
N LEU A 116 7.83 -0.48 -5.30
CA LEU A 116 6.97 0.69 -5.14
C LEU A 116 7.62 1.89 -5.82
N ILE A 117 6.93 2.50 -6.79
CA ILE A 117 7.39 3.69 -7.50
C ILE A 117 6.49 4.87 -7.11
N LEU A 118 7.10 5.91 -6.56
CA LEU A 118 6.43 7.12 -6.12
C LEU A 118 6.98 8.34 -6.85
N ASP A 119 6.11 9.07 -7.52
CA ASP A 119 6.44 10.33 -8.19
C ASP A 119 5.81 11.48 -7.41
N GLU A 120 6.67 12.35 -6.84
CA GLU A 120 6.31 13.49 -5.99
C GLU A 120 5.28 13.14 -4.89
N PRO A 121 5.52 12.09 -4.07
CA PRO A 121 4.52 11.59 -3.12
C PRO A 121 4.21 12.56 -1.98
N THR A 122 5.07 13.55 -1.76
CA THR A 122 4.91 14.57 -0.70
C THR A 122 3.94 15.69 -1.10
N ASN A 123 3.59 15.80 -2.38
CA ASN A 123 2.62 16.79 -2.83
C ASN A 123 1.26 16.57 -2.14
N HIS A 124 0.69 17.66 -1.62
CA HIS A 124 -0.59 17.66 -0.89
C HIS A 124 -0.59 16.95 0.47
N LEU A 125 0.58 16.60 1.03
CA LEU A 125 0.71 16.09 2.38
C LEU A 125 1.01 17.23 3.36
N ASP A 126 0.36 17.18 4.52
CA ASP A 126 0.80 17.97 5.67
C ASP A 126 2.02 17.32 6.36
N PHE A 127 2.62 18.04 7.28
CA PHE A 127 3.84 17.59 7.96
C PHE A 127 3.66 16.24 8.68
N ALA A 128 2.52 16.06 9.37
CA ALA A 128 2.26 14.82 10.12
C ALA A 128 2.08 13.60 9.20
N THR A 129 1.37 13.78 8.09
CA THR A 129 1.19 12.74 7.07
C THR A 129 2.52 12.40 6.38
N MET A 130 3.35 13.40 6.10
CA MET A 130 4.67 13.19 5.52
C MET A 130 5.59 12.42 6.46
N GLU A 131 5.66 12.80 7.73
CA GLU A 131 6.45 12.08 8.76
C GLU A 131 5.98 10.62 8.90
N TRP A 132 4.68 10.40 8.88
CA TRP A 132 4.14 9.05 8.91
C TRP A 132 4.56 8.24 7.66
N LEU A 133 4.47 8.84 6.46
CA LEU A 133 4.88 8.18 5.21
C LEU A 133 6.37 7.82 5.22
N GLU A 134 7.25 8.74 5.68
CA GLU A 134 8.66 8.46 5.84
C GLU A 134 8.92 7.24 6.73
N ASN A 135 8.26 7.19 7.89
CA ASN A 135 8.38 6.08 8.83
C ASN A 135 7.83 4.77 8.26
N TYR A 136 6.75 4.83 7.48
CA TYR A 136 6.20 3.68 6.78
C TYR A 136 7.19 3.13 5.75
N LEU A 137 7.78 4.02 4.92
CA LEU A 137 8.72 3.63 3.87
C LEU A 137 10.06 3.12 4.41
N LYS A 138 10.53 3.62 5.55
CA LYS A 138 11.71 3.06 6.25
C LYS A 138 11.53 1.59 6.66
N GLY A 139 10.31 1.20 6.99
CA GLY A 139 9.95 -0.18 7.34
C GLY A 139 9.45 -1.03 6.16
N TYR A 140 9.49 -0.49 4.95
CA TYR A 140 8.97 -1.19 3.77
C TYR A 140 9.88 -2.37 3.38
N SER A 141 9.30 -3.54 3.19
CA SER A 141 10.07 -4.77 2.89
C SER A 141 10.52 -4.89 1.43
N GLY A 142 9.81 -4.20 0.52
CA GLY A 142 10.12 -4.17 -0.92
C GLY A 142 11.13 -3.07 -1.29
N ALA A 143 11.43 -2.96 -2.57
CA ALA A 143 12.21 -1.85 -3.09
C ALA A 143 11.34 -0.61 -3.29
N VAL A 144 11.86 0.57 -2.92
CA VAL A 144 11.17 1.85 -3.11
C VAL A 144 11.98 2.71 -4.04
N LEU A 145 11.37 3.18 -5.13
CA LEU A 145 11.92 4.17 -6.05
C LEU A 145 11.10 5.45 -5.91
N VAL A 146 11.77 6.54 -5.54
CA VAL A 146 11.13 7.84 -5.33
C VAL A 146 11.71 8.87 -6.28
N VAL A 147 10.83 9.64 -6.91
CA VAL A 147 11.17 10.91 -7.56
C VAL A 147 10.58 12.02 -6.69
N SER A 148 11.42 12.91 -6.17
CA SER A 148 10.98 14.06 -5.36
C SER A 148 11.99 15.20 -5.43
N HIS A 149 11.49 16.42 -5.26
CA HIS A 149 12.30 17.61 -5.03
C HIS A 149 12.42 17.97 -3.55
N ASP A 150 11.72 17.27 -2.67
CA ASP A 150 11.81 17.45 -1.22
C ASP A 150 13.05 16.76 -0.66
N ARG A 151 14.06 17.58 -0.33
CA ARG A 151 15.37 17.11 0.15
C ARG A 151 15.28 16.43 1.51
N TYR A 152 14.39 16.88 2.39
CA TYR A 152 14.21 16.27 3.71
C TYR A 152 13.62 14.86 3.57
N PHE A 153 12.61 14.72 2.73
CA PHE A 153 12.02 13.43 2.45
C PHE A 153 13.04 12.45 1.85
N LEU A 154 13.81 12.88 0.83
CA LEU A 154 14.87 12.06 0.24
C LEU A 154 15.95 11.67 1.26
N ASP A 155 16.32 12.58 2.15
CA ASP A 155 17.32 12.35 3.18
C ASP A 155 16.89 11.30 4.20
N ASN A 156 15.60 11.29 4.53
CA ASN A 156 15.02 10.37 5.50
C ASN A 156 14.70 8.98 4.95
N VAL A 157 14.40 8.86 3.64
CA VAL A 157 13.88 7.62 3.05
C VAL A 157 14.93 6.91 2.18
N CYS A 158 15.78 7.67 1.45
CA CYS A 158 16.65 7.11 0.43
C CYS A 158 17.98 6.61 1.00
N THR A 159 18.44 5.46 0.49
CA THR A 159 19.77 4.88 0.77
C THR A 159 20.71 4.95 -0.43
N LYS A 160 20.17 5.33 -1.60
CA LYS A 160 20.89 5.57 -2.84
C LYS A 160 20.22 6.70 -3.59
N ILE A 161 21.02 7.51 -4.30
CA ILE A 161 20.54 8.55 -5.20
C ILE A 161 20.95 8.19 -6.63
N TRP A 162 20.02 8.34 -7.55
CA TRP A 162 20.27 8.28 -8.98
C TRP A 162 20.12 9.69 -9.57
N GLU A 163 21.20 10.20 -10.08
CA GLU A 163 21.19 11.44 -10.85
C GLU A 163 21.08 11.13 -12.33
N VAL A 164 20.08 11.69 -12.99
CA VAL A 164 19.89 11.59 -14.43
C VAL A 164 20.22 12.93 -15.06
N SER A 165 21.37 13.02 -15.76
CA SER A 165 21.81 14.23 -16.42
C SER A 165 22.45 13.90 -17.76
N PHE A 166 22.22 14.74 -18.77
CA PHE A 166 22.82 14.60 -20.13
C PHE A 166 22.72 13.18 -20.72
N GLN A 167 21.56 12.51 -20.57
CA GLN A 167 21.29 11.13 -21.04
C GLN A 167 22.16 10.06 -20.34
N THR A 168 22.79 10.39 -19.24
CA THR A 168 23.56 9.46 -18.41
C THR A 168 22.92 9.33 -17.04
N MET A 169 23.11 8.18 -16.41
CA MET A 169 22.67 7.92 -15.05
C MET A 169 23.87 7.63 -14.17
N THR A 170 24.05 8.42 -13.13
CA THR A 170 25.10 8.23 -12.13
C THR A 170 24.47 7.79 -10.81
N THR A 171 25.05 6.79 -10.16
CA THR A 171 24.56 6.25 -8.90
C THR A 171 25.48 6.66 -7.75
N TYR A 172 24.88 7.23 -6.71
CA TYR A 172 25.56 7.62 -5.47
C TYR A 172 25.03 6.77 -4.32
N LYS A 173 25.92 6.33 -3.44
CA LYS A 173 25.56 5.63 -2.19
C LYS A 173 25.29 6.66 -1.10
N GLY A 174 24.26 6.43 -0.33
CA GLY A 174 23.86 7.30 0.76
C GLY A 174 22.56 8.03 0.46
N ASN A 175 22.18 8.91 1.39
CA ASN A 175 21.01 9.77 1.28
C ASN A 175 21.36 11.06 0.52
N PHE A 176 20.42 12.01 0.46
CA PHE A 176 20.62 13.27 -0.27
C PHE A 176 21.75 14.12 0.31
N SER A 177 21.89 14.20 1.65
CA SER A 177 22.98 14.94 2.29
C SER A 177 24.37 14.35 1.99
N ALA A 178 24.47 13.04 1.83
CA ALA A 178 25.72 12.38 1.44
C ALA A 178 26.05 12.54 -0.05
N TYR A 179 25.04 12.79 -0.89
CA TYR A 179 25.20 13.03 -2.33
C TYR A 179 25.79 14.40 -2.65
N LEU A 180 25.37 15.46 -1.92
CA LEU A 180 25.76 16.86 -2.22
C LEU A 180 27.28 17.13 -2.30
N PRO A 181 28.16 16.48 -1.50
CA PRO A 181 29.62 16.70 -1.55
C PRO A 181 30.34 15.89 -2.63
N GLN A 182 29.67 15.00 -3.35
CA GLN A 182 30.27 14.13 -4.36
C GLN A 182 30.15 14.71 -5.77
#